data_abba76b74d22857baf6ddab372147ba0
#
_entry.id   abba76b74d22857baf6ddab372147ba0
#
_cell.length_a   1.000
_cell.length_b   1.000
_cell.length_c   1.000
_cell.angle_alpha   90.00
_cell.angle_beta   90.00
_cell.angle_gamma   90.00
#
_symmetry.space_group_name_H-M   'P 1'
#
loop_
_entity.id
_entity.type
_entity.pdbx_description
1 polymer ?
#
loop_
_entity_poly.entity_id
_entity_poly.type
_entity_poly.pdbx_seq_one_letter_code
_entity_poly.pdbx_strand_id
1 'polypeptide(L)'
;MSDRPGISSPERASALALELRTSLGKLKRKLRSQAGHEDLTSSQVSVLLRLEKDGPASVSNLARAEAMRPQSMSAVIAPLEAAGLVSGTLDPNDGRQTLFSLTKMCRKQIQERRAAKQDWLTNTIQTRLSAQEQKKLTAALEILARLVED
;
A
#
# COMPACT_ATOMS: atom_id res chain seq x y z
N MET A 1 6.29 -36.06 -8.98
CA MET A 1 6.90 -35.12 -8.02
C MET A 1 8.40 -35.12 -8.22
N SER A 2 8.90 -34.12 -8.87
CA SER A 2 10.32 -34.02 -9.07
C SER A 2 10.93 -33.15 -7.99
N ASP A 3 11.39 -33.79 -6.94
CA ASP A 3 12.43 -33.20 -6.12
C ASP A 3 13.65 -33.04 -7.03
N ARG A 4 14.00 -31.81 -7.32
CA ARG A 4 15.27 -31.57 -8.04
C ARG A 4 16.37 -31.99 -7.10
N PRO A 5 17.14 -33.05 -7.46
CA PRO A 5 18.24 -33.47 -6.62
C PRO A 5 19.25 -32.34 -6.49
N GLY A 6 19.61 -31.97 -5.29
CA GLY A 6 20.67 -31.04 -5.01
C GLY A 6 20.29 -29.70 -4.33
N ILE A 7 19.00 -29.38 -4.14
CA ILE A 7 18.63 -28.17 -3.40
C ILE A 7 18.08 -28.58 -2.03
N SER A 8 18.76 -28.16 -0.96
CA SER A 8 18.31 -28.40 0.40
C SER A 8 17.03 -27.59 0.70
N SER A 9 16.24 -28.03 1.68
CA SER A 9 15.01 -27.33 2.06
C SER A 9 15.24 -25.86 2.42
N PRO A 10 16.29 -25.47 3.20
CA PRO A 10 16.60 -24.06 3.46
C PRO A 10 16.99 -23.28 2.20
N GLU A 11 17.75 -23.90 1.30
CA GLU A 11 18.16 -23.26 0.04
C GLU A 11 16.96 -23.04 -0.88
N ARG A 12 16.04 -24.00 -0.93
CA ARG A 12 14.80 -23.88 -1.69
C ARG A 12 13.94 -22.73 -1.16
N ALA A 13 13.77 -22.63 0.14
CA ALA A 13 13.02 -21.56 0.79
C ALA A 13 13.66 -20.19 0.51
N SER A 14 14.97 -20.09 0.57
CA SER A 14 15.70 -18.86 0.28
C SER A 14 15.54 -18.44 -1.18
N ALA A 15 15.61 -19.36 -2.12
CA ALA A 15 15.40 -19.08 -3.54
C ALA A 15 13.98 -18.63 -3.83
N LEU A 16 12.97 -19.28 -3.24
CA LEU A 16 11.56 -18.88 -3.35
C LEU A 16 11.33 -17.49 -2.76
N ALA A 17 11.93 -17.19 -1.61
CA ALA A 17 11.82 -15.88 -0.98
C ALA A 17 12.34 -14.77 -1.89
N LEU A 18 13.48 -14.99 -2.54
CA LEU A 18 14.07 -14.03 -3.48
C LEU A 18 13.16 -13.81 -4.70
N GLU A 19 12.70 -14.89 -5.32
CA GLU A 19 11.79 -14.82 -6.47
C GLU A 19 10.48 -14.11 -6.12
N LEU A 20 9.91 -14.44 -4.98
CA LEU A 20 8.67 -13.83 -4.50
C LEU A 20 8.83 -12.33 -4.29
N ARG A 21 9.87 -11.90 -3.58
CA ARG A 21 10.15 -10.48 -3.36
C ARG A 21 10.37 -9.73 -4.68
N THR A 22 11.10 -10.32 -5.61
CA THR A 22 11.36 -9.72 -6.92
C THR A 22 10.06 -9.56 -7.71
N SER A 23 9.24 -10.60 -7.78
CA SER A 23 7.98 -10.59 -8.52
C SER A 23 6.97 -9.62 -7.90
N LEU A 24 6.85 -9.60 -6.57
CA LEU A 24 5.97 -8.65 -5.87
C LEU A 24 6.41 -7.21 -6.09
N GLY A 25 7.72 -6.95 -6.09
CA GLY A 25 8.25 -5.63 -6.38
C GLY A 25 7.90 -5.14 -7.78
N LYS A 26 8.03 -6.03 -8.78
CA LYS A 26 7.65 -5.71 -10.18
C LYS A 26 6.15 -5.46 -10.31
N LEU A 27 5.32 -6.31 -9.71
CA LEU A 27 3.88 -6.16 -9.73
C LEU A 27 3.44 -4.85 -9.07
N LYS A 28 4.02 -4.55 -7.92
CA LYS A 28 3.73 -3.31 -7.19
C LYS A 28 4.06 -2.07 -8.03
N ARG A 29 5.20 -2.08 -8.72
CA ARG A 29 5.57 -0.97 -9.62
C ARG A 29 4.60 -0.82 -10.79
N LYS A 30 4.19 -1.94 -11.39
CA LYS A 30 3.20 -1.93 -12.48
C LYS A 30 1.86 -1.37 -12.02
N LEU A 31 1.36 -1.81 -10.88
CA LEU A 31 0.12 -1.29 -10.30
C LEU A 31 0.22 0.20 -10.00
N ARG A 32 1.34 0.64 -9.45
CA ARG A 32 1.57 2.05 -9.16
C ARG A 32 1.56 2.91 -10.42
N SER A 33 2.16 2.44 -11.50
CA SER A 33 2.17 3.19 -12.78
C SER A 33 0.77 3.32 -13.40
N GLN A 34 -0.13 2.36 -13.15
CA GLN A 34 -1.51 2.43 -13.64
C GLN A 34 -2.34 3.47 -12.88
N ALA A 35 -1.93 3.85 -11.70
CA ALA A 35 -2.69 4.76 -10.83
C ALA A 35 -2.28 6.23 -10.90
N GLY A 36 -1.21 6.55 -11.60
CA GLY A 36 -0.75 7.95 -11.75
C GLY A 36 -0.21 8.57 -10.48
N HIS A 37 0.50 7.81 -9.65
CA HIS A 37 0.96 8.23 -8.32
C HIS A 37 2.32 8.89 -8.28
N GLU A 38 2.77 9.49 -9.35
CA GLU A 38 4.17 9.88 -9.49
C GLU A 38 4.55 11.10 -8.65
N ASP A 39 3.55 11.88 -8.18
CA ASP A 39 3.78 13.16 -7.50
C ASP A 39 3.89 13.07 -5.97
N LEU A 40 3.59 11.93 -5.38
CA LEU A 40 3.61 11.77 -3.92
C LEU A 40 4.77 10.89 -3.48
N THR A 41 5.41 11.29 -2.38
CA THR A 41 6.44 10.47 -1.73
C THR A 41 5.81 9.27 -1.03
N SER A 42 6.61 8.24 -0.74
CA SER A 42 6.12 7.07 0.01
C SER A 42 5.62 7.45 1.40
N SER A 43 6.25 8.41 2.07
CA SER A 43 5.79 8.93 3.37
C SER A 43 4.44 9.61 3.27
N GLN A 44 4.21 10.40 2.22
CA GLN A 44 2.92 11.05 1.99
C GLN A 44 1.82 10.01 1.74
N VAL A 45 2.08 9.02 0.90
CA VAL A 45 1.12 7.94 0.63
C VAL A 45 0.80 7.18 1.92
N SER A 46 1.81 6.85 2.72
CA SER A 46 1.62 6.14 3.99
C SER A 46 0.72 6.91 4.95
N VAL A 47 0.91 8.23 5.07
CA VAL A 47 0.07 9.10 5.90
C VAL A 47 -1.38 9.09 5.41
N LEU A 48 -1.59 9.26 4.11
CA LEU A 48 -2.95 9.26 3.53
C LEU A 48 -3.68 7.94 3.78
N LEU A 49 -3.01 6.82 3.59
CA LEU A 49 -3.60 5.50 3.84
C LEU A 49 -3.90 5.27 5.31
N ARG A 50 -3.06 5.78 6.20
CA ARG A 50 -3.31 5.69 7.65
C ARG A 50 -4.50 6.54 8.07
N LEU A 51 -4.64 7.75 7.54
CA LEU A 51 -5.80 8.60 7.80
C LEU A 51 -7.09 7.98 7.25
N GLU A 52 -7.01 7.29 6.13
CA GLU A 52 -8.17 6.56 5.60
C GLU A 52 -8.58 5.40 6.51
N LYS A 53 -7.62 4.63 6.98
CA LYS A 53 -7.86 3.43 7.78
C LYS A 53 -8.29 3.76 9.21
N ASP A 54 -7.56 4.67 9.87
CA ASP A 54 -7.69 4.92 11.30
C ASP A 54 -8.51 6.17 11.64
N GLY A 55 -8.82 7.00 10.62
CA GLY A 55 -9.55 8.25 10.80
C GLY A 55 -8.64 9.43 11.17
N PRO A 56 -9.24 10.56 11.60
CA PRO A 56 -8.49 11.78 11.90
C PRO A 56 -7.40 11.56 12.94
N ALA A 57 -6.25 12.21 12.76
CA ALA A 57 -5.12 12.08 13.67
C ALA A 57 -4.33 13.39 13.77
N SER A 58 -3.69 13.60 14.92
CA SER A 58 -2.76 14.71 15.13
C SER A 58 -1.40 14.41 14.51
N VAL A 59 -0.59 15.47 14.31
CA VAL A 59 0.80 15.34 13.87
C VAL A 59 1.57 14.40 14.81
N SER A 60 1.39 14.55 16.11
CA SER A 60 2.06 13.71 17.11
C SER A 60 1.72 12.23 16.97
N ASN A 61 0.44 11.92 16.77
CA ASN A 61 -0.01 10.53 16.60
C ASN A 61 0.50 9.93 15.28
N LEU A 62 0.45 10.71 14.20
CA LEU A 62 0.99 10.29 12.91
C LEU A 62 2.50 10.07 12.98
N ALA A 63 3.22 10.97 13.61
CA ALA A 63 4.67 10.84 13.79
C ALA A 63 5.03 9.59 14.56
N ARG A 64 4.31 9.32 15.65
CA ARG A 64 4.52 8.12 16.47
C ARG A 64 4.23 6.85 15.67
N ALA A 65 3.12 6.83 14.92
CA ALA A 65 2.72 5.68 14.13
C ALA A 65 3.70 5.38 12.98
N GLU A 66 4.31 6.40 12.40
CA GLU A 66 5.28 6.28 11.31
C GLU A 66 6.74 6.25 11.78
N ALA A 67 6.98 6.21 13.09
CA ALA A 67 8.32 6.25 13.69
C ALA A 67 9.15 7.45 13.22
N MET A 68 8.50 8.62 13.15
CA MET A 68 9.10 9.88 12.71
C MET A 68 9.05 10.90 13.84
N ARG A 69 9.90 11.92 13.74
CA ARG A 69 9.83 13.09 14.63
C ARG A 69 8.65 13.98 14.23
N PRO A 70 7.97 14.67 15.16
CA PRO A 70 6.87 15.56 14.84
C PRO A 70 7.21 16.63 13.80
N GLN A 71 8.41 17.20 13.84
CA GLN A 71 8.86 18.18 12.85
C GLN A 71 8.93 17.59 11.45
N SER A 72 9.45 16.36 11.33
CA SER A 72 9.50 15.65 10.05
C SER A 72 8.11 15.33 9.54
N MET A 73 7.19 14.94 10.42
CA MET A 73 5.81 14.68 10.07
C MET A 73 5.09 15.96 9.62
N SER A 74 5.33 17.09 10.28
CA SER A 74 4.78 18.38 9.84
C SER A 74 5.21 18.72 8.41
N ALA A 75 6.45 18.41 8.06
CA ALA A 75 6.98 18.64 6.71
C ALA A 75 6.34 17.69 5.67
N VAL A 76 5.87 16.51 6.09
CA VAL A 76 5.11 15.59 5.23
C VAL A 76 3.69 16.10 5.02
N ILE A 77 3.05 16.59 6.05
CA ILE A 77 1.64 17.01 6.04
C ILE A 77 1.42 18.34 5.32
N ALA A 78 2.31 19.31 5.48
CA ALA A 78 2.14 20.64 4.92
C ALA A 78 1.88 20.64 3.40
N PRO A 79 2.64 19.91 2.57
CA PRO A 79 2.34 19.82 1.14
C PRO A 79 1.02 19.15 0.84
N LEU A 80 0.61 18.17 1.65
CA LEU A 80 -0.69 17.48 1.50
C LEU A 80 -1.84 18.43 1.77
N GLU A 81 -1.72 19.27 2.79
CA GLU A 81 -2.71 20.28 3.10
C GLU A 81 -2.77 21.35 2.00
N ALA A 82 -1.63 21.82 1.53
CA ALA A 82 -1.55 22.78 0.43
C ALA A 82 -2.17 22.24 -0.86
N ALA A 83 -2.05 20.94 -1.12
CA ALA A 83 -2.64 20.28 -2.28
C ALA A 83 -4.14 19.97 -2.11
N GLY A 84 -4.72 20.25 -0.94
CA GLY A 84 -6.12 19.97 -0.67
C GLY A 84 -6.43 18.49 -0.42
N LEU A 85 -5.44 17.69 -0.06
CA LEU A 85 -5.61 16.26 0.20
C LEU A 85 -5.97 15.98 1.65
N VAL A 86 -5.50 16.80 2.58
CA VAL A 86 -5.87 16.75 3.99
C VAL A 86 -6.34 18.11 4.47
N SER A 87 -7.17 18.12 5.49
CA SER A 87 -7.61 19.35 6.18
C SER A 87 -7.49 19.18 7.67
N GLY A 88 -7.10 20.27 8.35
CA GLY A 88 -6.95 20.30 9.80
C GLY A 88 -8.15 20.98 10.47
N THR A 89 -8.61 20.40 11.56
CA THR A 89 -9.60 21.00 12.46
C THR A 89 -9.09 20.89 13.88
N LEU A 90 -9.54 21.82 14.74
CA LEU A 90 -9.18 21.72 16.16
C LEU A 90 -9.78 20.45 16.77
N ASP A 91 -8.99 19.78 17.61
CA ASP A 91 -9.47 18.64 18.37
C ASP A 91 -10.56 19.12 19.36
N PRO A 92 -11.79 18.58 19.29
CA PRO A 92 -12.86 18.96 20.20
C PRO A 92 -12.57 18.63 21.67
N ASN A 93 -11.67 17.68 21.92
CA ASN A 93 -11.28 17.26 23.27
C ASN A 93 -10.02 17.97 23.79
N ASP A 94 -9.20 18.50 22.90
CA ASP A 94 -7.99 19.25 23.23
C ASP A 94 -7.71 20.32 22.17
N GLY A 95 -8.18 21.54 22.45
CA GLY A 95 -8.06 22.68 21.53
C GLY A 95 -6.63 23.12 21.20
N ARG A 96 -5.61 22.49 21.81
CA ARG A 96 -4.19 22.70 21.47
C ARG A 96 -3.71 21.85 20.33
N GLN A 97 -4.49 20.83 19.94
CA GLN A 97 -4.14 19.91 18.86
C GLN A 97 -5.00 20.17 17.63
N THR A 98 -4.38 20.01 16.47
CA THR A 98 -5.07 19.96 15.19
C THR A 98 -5.20 18.50 14.78
N LEU A 99 -6.40 18.09 14.42
CA LEU A 99 -6.65 16.78 13.81
C LEU A 99 -6.72 16.93 12.30
N PHE A 100 -5.91 16.15 11.61
CA PHE A 100 -5.91 16.08 10.16
C PHE A 100 -6.79 14.92 9.69
N SER A 101 -7.53 15.15 8.64
CA SER A 101 -8.38 14.15 8.01
C SER A 101 -8.30 14.29 6.49
N LEU A 102 -8.66 13.21 5.78
CA LEU A 102 -8.74 13.25 4.33
C LEU A 102 -9.89 14.15 3.89
N THR A 103 -9.66 14.94 2.84
CA THR A 103 -10.73 15.68 2.18
C THR A 103 -11.58 14.73 1.33
N LYS A 104 -12.80 15.15 0.97
CA LYS A 104 -13.65 14.40 0.03
C LYS A 104 -12.94 14.17 -1.31
N MET A 105 -12.23 15.16 -1.81
CA MET A 105 -11.47 15.07 -3.05
C MET A 105 -10.41 13.97 -2.93
N CYS A 106 -9.67 13.92 -1.83
CA CYS A 106 -8.65 12.90 -1.60
C CYS A 106 -9.25 11.50 -1.56
N ARG A 107 -10.35 11.32 -0.83
CA ARG A 107 -11.06 10.03 -0.76
C ARG A 107 -11.49 9.55 -2.13
N LYS A 108 -12.02 10.44 -2.95
CA LYS A 108 -12.43 10.13 -4.32
C LYS A 108 -11.23 9.71 -5.18
N GLN A 109 -10.12 10.45 -5.10
CA GLN A 109 -8.90 10.11 -5.83
C GLN A 109 -8.34 8.75 -5.42
N ILE A 110 -8.35 8.42 -4.13
CA ILE A 110 -7.90 7.10 -3.64
C ILE A 110 -8.77 6.00 -4.24
N GLN A 111 -10.08 6.17 -4.26
CA GLN A 111 -11.01 5.19 -4.84
C GLN A 111 -10.80 5.02 -6.34
N GLU A 112 -10.63 6.12 -7.08
CA GLU A 112 -10.37 6.09 -8.52
C GLU A 112 -9.06 5.36 -8.85
N ARG A 113 -8.02 5.58 -8.05
CA ARG A 113 -6.75 4.90 -8.21
C ARG A 113 -6.82 3.41 -7.92
N ARG A 114 -7.58 3.02 -6.90
CA ARG A 114 -7.84 1.61 -6.60
C ARG A 114 -8.61 0.94 -7.73
N ALA A 115 -9.61 1.61 -8.25
CA ALA A 115 -10.38 1.11 -9.39
C ALA A 115 -9.49 0.91 -10.63
N ALA A 116 -8.63 1.87 -10.92
CA ALA A 116 -7.69 1.76 -12.05
C ALA A 116 -6.73 0.59 -11.89
N LYS A 117 -6.19 0.36 -10.69
CA LYS A 117 -5.34 -0.79 -10.40
C LYS A 117 -6.10 -2.10 -10.55
N GLN A 118 -7.32 -2.16 -10.03
CA GLN A 118 -8.18 -3.35 -10.10
C GLN A 118 -8.52 -3.68 -11.55
N ASP A 119 -8.92 -2.70 -12.33
CA ASP A 119 -9.29 -2.87 -13.74
C ASP A 119 -8.10 -3.33 -14.58
N TRP A 120 -6.94 -2.73 -14.39
CA TRP A 120 -5.73 -3.15 -15.08
C TRP A 120 -5.37 -4.59 -14.77
N LEU A 121 -5.37 -4.96 -13.49
CA LEU A 121 -4.99 -6.30 -13.06
C LEU A 121 -6.00 -7.34 -13.53
N THR A 122 -7.29 -7.05 -13.42
CA THR A 122 -8.36 -7.92 -13.91
C THR A 122 -8.18 -8.19 -15.42
N ASN A 123 -8.02 -7.14 -16.20
CA ASN A 123 -7.83 -7.26 -17.63
C ASN A 123 -6.54 -8.03 -17.97
N THR A 124 -5.47 -7.77 -17.27
CA THR A 124 -4.18 -8.44 -17.48
C THR A 124 -4.28 -9.95 -17.17
N ILE A 125 -4.95 -10.31 -16.10
CA ILE A 125 -5.21 -11.71 -15.76
C ILE A 125 -6.02 -12.39 -16.87
N GLN A 126 -7.10 -11.76 -17.30
CA GLN A 126 -7.97 -12.33 -18.34
C GLN A 126 -7.24 -12.52 -19.66
N THR A 127 -6.39 -11.58 -20.05
CA THR A 127 -5.72 -11.60 -21.35
C THR A 127 -4.46 -12.45 -21.39
N ARG A 128 -3.76 -12.58 -20.27
CA ARG A 128 -2.45 -13.26 -20.21
C ARG A 128 -2.49 -14.65 -19.60
N LEU A 129 -3.48 -14.96 -18.80
CA LEU A 129 -3.57 -16.24 -18.12
C LEU A 129 -4.73 -17.08 -18.65
N SER A 130 -4.47 -18.36 -18.90
CA SER A 130 -5.51 -19.33 -19.19
C SER A 130 -6.36 -19.59 -17.94
N ALA A 131 -7.53 -20.22 -18.12
CA ALA A 131 -8.39 -20.61 -17.01
C ALA A 131 -7.66 -21.52 -16.02
N GLN A 132 -6.82 -22.42 -16.52
CA GLN A 132 -6.01 -23.32 -15.70
C GLN A 132 -4.96 -22.57 -14.90
N GLU A 133 -4.28 -21.61 -15.52
CA GLU A 133 -3.30 -20.76 -14.84
C GLU A 133 -3.95 -19.89 -13.78
N GLN A 134 -5.17 -19.38 -14.01
CA GLN A 134 -5.94 -18.63 -13.01
C GLN A 134 -6.25 -19.48 -11.78
N LYS A 135 -6.59 -20.76 -11.97
CA LYS A 135 -6.80 -21.71 -10.86
C LYS A 135 -5.52 -21.93 -10.07
N LYS A 136 -4.38 -22.06 -10.76
CA LYS A 136 -3.07 -22.18 -10.09
C LYS A 136 -2.72 -20.93 -9.30
N LEU A 137 -3.04 -19.77 -9.83
CA LEU A 137 -2.84 -18.49 -9.14
C LEU A 137 -3.71 -18.43 -7.88
N THR A 138 -4.97 -18.83 -7.95
CA THR A 138 -5.85 -18.90 -6.79
C THR A 138 -5.26 -19.78 -5.69
N ALA A 139 -4.75 -20.96 -6.04
CA ALA A 139 -4.10 -21.85 -5.09
C ALA A 139 -2.84 -21.24 -4.48
N ALA A 140 -2.04 -20.55 -5.31
CA ALA A 140 -0.83 -19.86 -4.84
C ALA A 140 -1.17 -18.72 -3.88
N LEU A 141 -2.25 -17.97 -4.11
CA LEU A 141 -2.70 -16.91 -3.23
C LEU A 141 -3.14 -17.43 -1.85
N GLU A 142 -3.76 -18.60 -1.80
CA GLU A 142 -4.09 -19.27 -0.52
C GLU A 142 -2.83 -19.61 0.28
N ILE A 143 -1.78 -20.07 -0.42
CA ILE A 143 -0.47 -20.33 0.19
C ILE A 143 0.16 -19.04 0.69
N LEU A 144 0.12 -17.98 -0.13
CA LEU A 144 0.68 -16.67 0.24
C LEU A 144 -0.02 -16.08 1.47
N ALA A 145 -1.34 -16.27 1.58
CA ALA A 145 -2.09 -15.80 2.75
C ALA A 145 -1.53 -16.34 4.06
N ARG A 146 -1.05 -17.59 4.06
CA ARG A 146 -0.45 -18.21 5.26
C ARG A 146 0.88 -17.58 5.66
N LEU A 147 1.58 -16.93 4.73
CA LEU A 147 2.84 -16.25 5.05
C LEU A 147 2.64 -14.97 5.85
N VAL A 148 1.44 -14.37 5.80
CA VAL A 148 1.14 -13.10 6.46
C VAL A 148 0.17 -13.25 7.64
N GLU A 149 -0.18 -14.47 8.00
CA GLU A 149 -0.96 -14.76 9.19
C GLU A 149 -0.09 -14.62 10.45
N ASP A 150 -0.63 -13.97 11.50
CA ASP A 150 0.02 -13.80 12.80
C ASP A 150 -0.21 -15.01 13.72
#